data_3cae20cd5ae24decd1297881cfe2b40c
#
_entry.id   3cae20cd5ae24decd1297881cfe2b40c
#
_cell.length_a   1.000
_cell.length_b   1.000
_cell.length_c   1.000
_cell.angle_alpha   90.00
_cell.angle_beta   90.00
_cell.angle_gamma   90.00
#
_symmetry.space_group_name_H-M   'P 1'
#
loop_
_entity.id
_entity.type
_entity.pdbx_description
1 polymer ?
#
loop_
_entity_poly.entity_id
_entity_poly.type
_entity_poly.pdbx_seq_one_letter_code
_entity_poly.pdbx_strand_id
1 'polypeptide(L)'
;MNGMISRSLMGVFCSACFSVVNAQDRPNIVVFIVDDMGLMDTSVPFVTDYHGNAVKQPLNEWYRTPNMERLAKQGIRFSTFYAQSVSSPSRASIMTGQNAARHRTTNWIQPENNNRTPYGPLDWNWKGLTRNNLIYPYVLEQAGYKTIHVGKAHFGCIGSEGADPKNLGFDINIAGSAIGSPGSYYGENGYGVIKGAKSRAVPGLEQYFHTNTFLSDALTLEADKEIEKAVAEKRPFYLNMAHYAVHSPFETDKRFIGHYTDPKKNQQACAFATLIEGMDKSLGDLMDKLEELGIAENTLIIFLGDNGGDAPLGGAADYGSSAPFKGKKGSEYEGGVRVPFIVAWAHPDAENKFQKAFPVAQNAIQTQMGTVMDIYPTVLSVAGVKVPENHILDGSTLERMIAGKKDKAHRDDFLMHFPHEHRGSYFTSYRKGDWKLIYYYNPEHPDAPYYKLFNLSEDPYEKNDVAKAEQKKAKELFGLMVKRLEMEKALYPIDKDKNELRPFFIAK
;
A
#
# COMPACT_ATOMS: atom_id res chain seq x y z
N MET A 1 43.18 17.47 -68.48
CA MET A 1 42.12 16.43 -68.54
C MET A 1 42.02 15.84 -67.14
N ASN A 2 41.17 16.37 -66.33
CA ASN A 2 40.92 15.96 -64.97
C ASN A 2 39.50 15.39 -64.83
N GLY A 3 39.44 14.06 -64.65
CA GLY A 3 38.16 13.38 -64.37
C GLY A 3 37.82 13.40 -62.87
N MET A 4 36.74 14.08 -62.51
CA MET A 4 36.15 14.07 -61.17
C MET A 4 35.27 12.81 -61.02
N ILE A 5 35.63 11.97 -60.05
CA ILE A 5 34.81 10.82 -59.63
C ILE A 5 33.88 11.29 -58.49
N SER A 6 32.59 11.34 -58.77
CA SER A 6 31.51 11.59 -57.80
C SER A 6 31.26 10.29 -57.01
N ARG A 7 31.47 10.32 -55.68
CA ARG A 7 31.03 9.25 -54.74
C ARG A 7 29.68 9.63 -54.19
N SER A 8 28.63 8.94 -54.65
CA SER A 8 27.28 8.98 -54.04
C SER A 8 27.33 8.21 -52.70
N LEU A 9 27.14 8.92 -51.58
CA LEU A 9 26.82 8.29 -50.30
C LEU A 9 25.32 7.92 -50.28
N MET A 10 25.06 6.63 -50.30
CA MET A 10 23.72 6.06 -50.11
C MET A 10 23.52 5.95 -48.58
N GLY A 11 22.77 6.90 -48.01
CA GLY A 11 22.35 6.85 -46.61
C GLY A 11 21.26 5.79 -46.41
N VAL A 12 21.58 4.74 -45.68
CA VAL A 12 20.58 3.76 -45.20
C VAL A 12 19.81 4.38 -44.06
N PHE A 13 18.59 4.85 -44.33
CA PHE A 13 17.64 5.19 -43.29
C PHE A 13 17.09 3.89 -42.69
N CYS A 14 17.58 3.54 -41.52
CA CYS A 14 16.97 2.50 -40.69
C CYS A 14 15.68 3.07 -40.05
N SER A 15 14.52 2.86 -40.71
CA SER A 15 13.22 3.13 -40.11
C SER A 15 13.01 2.14 -38.98
N ALA A 16 13.26 2.57 -37.73
CA ALA A 16 12.78 1.87 -36.58
C ALA A 16 11.23 1.91 -36.63
N CYS A 17 10.61 0.84 -37.07
CA CYS A 17 9.17 0.62 -36.90
C CYS A 17 8.89 0.50 -35.39
N PHE A 18 8.60 1.61 -34.75
CA PHE A 18 7.84 1.58 -33.49
C PHE A 18 6.45 1.05 -33.86
N SER A 19 6.19 -0.23 -33.58
CA SER A 19 4.83 -0.74 -33.56
C SER A 19 4.08 0.04 -32.49
N VAL A 20 3.24 0.97 -32.89
CA VAL A 20 2.26 1.62 -32.03
C VAL A 20 1.31 0.50 -31.60
N VAL A 21 1.54 -0.09 -30.42
CA VAL A 21 0.59 -1.01 -29.80
C VAL A 21 -0.66 -0.17 -29.54
N ASN A 22 -1.75 -0.51 -30.20
CA ASN A 22 -3.01 0.19 -30.06
C ASN A 22 -3.42 0.14 -28.58
N ALA A 23 -3.79 1.27 -27.98
CA ALA A 23 -4.17 1.35 -26.56
C ALA A 23 -5.30 0.37 -26.18
N GLN A 24 -6.15 -0.03 -27.13
CA GLN A 24 -7.17 -1.08 -26.98
C GLN A 24 -6.62 -2.51 -26.72
N ASP A 25 -5.31 -2.72 -26.86
CA ASP A 25 -4.68 -4.02 -26.67
C ASP A 25 -4.07 -4.21 -25.27
N ARG A 26 -4.46 -3.40 -24.30
CA ARG A 26 -3.97 -3.47 -22.89
C ARG A 26 -5.12 -3.65 -21.92
N PRO A 27 -4.91 -4.39 -20.80
CA PRO A 27 -5.93 -4.54 -19.77
C PRO A 27 -6.09 -3.25 -18.95
N ASN A 28 -7.25 -3.06 -18.34
CA ASN A 28 -7.45 -2.06 -17.31
C ASN A 28 -6.87 -2.56 -15.97
N ILE A 29 -6.46 -1.64 -15.12
CA ILE A 29 -5.86 -1.95 -13.84
C ILE A 29 -6.48 -1.07 -12.76
N VAL A 30 -6.97 -1.69 -11.69
CA VAL A 30 -7.44 -1.03 -10.48
C VAL A 30 -6.51 -1.39 -9.33
N VAL A 31 -5.95 -0.41 -8.65
CA VAL A 31 -5.31 -0.58 -7.35
C VAL A 31 -6.23 0.04 -6.29
N PHE A 32 -6.85 -0.83 -5.49
CA PHE A 32 -7.83 -0.47 -4.48
C PHE A 32 -7.15 -0.46 -3.11
N ILE A 33 -6.89 0.74 -2.57
CA ILE A 33 -6.13 0.95 -1.33
C ILE A 33 -7.08 1.37 -0.22
N VAL A 34 -7.00 0.69 0.93
CA VAL A 34 -7.79 0.99 2.12
C VAL A 34 -6.88 1.55 3.21
N ASP A 35 -7.23 2.71 3.74
CA ASP A 35 -6.45 3.40 4.76
C ASP A 35 -6.65 2.76 6.14
N ASP A 36 -5.55 2.46 6.84
CA ASP A 36 -5.54 1.86 8.19
C ASP A 36 -6.22 0.48 8.31
N MET A 37 -6.32 -0.27 7.22
CA MET A 37 -6.89 -1.62 7.24
C MET A 37 -5.82 -2.68 7.51
N GLY A 38 -5.85 -3.25 8.71
CA GLY A 38 -4.98 -4.38 9.07
C GLY A 38 -5.48 -5.72 8.53
N LEU A 39 -4.61 -6.74 8.62
CA LEU A 39 -4.88 -8.08 8.10
C LEU A 39 -6.13 -8.74 8.71
N MET A 40 -6.51 -8.34 9.93
CA MET A 40 -7.66 -8.90 10.66
C MET A 40 -8.97 -8.14 10.44
N ASP A 41 -8.96 -6.98 9.76
CA ASP A 41 -10.11 -6.10 9.61
C ASP A 41 -11.03 -6.53 8.43
N THR A 42 -11.34 -7.83 8.33
CA THR A 42 -12.09 -8.43 7.23
C THR A 42 -12.69 -9.78 7.63
N SER A 43 -13.74 -10.23 6.94
CA SER A 43 -14.24 -11.61 7.06
C SER A 43 -13.40 -12.63 6.28
N VAL A 44 -12.51 -12.19 5.38
CA VAL A 44 -11.61 -13.07 4.62
C VAL A 44 -10.48 -13.59 5.51
N PRO A 45 -10.31 -14.90 5.69
CA PRO A 45 -9.21 -15.44 6.48
C PRO A 45 -7.90 -15.44 5.68
N PHE A 46 -6.95 -14.61 6.11
CA PHE A 46 -5.61 -14.52 5.53
C PHE A 46 -4.57 -15.38 6.25
N VAL A 47 -4.77 -15.63 7.55
CA VAL A 47 -3.86 -16.47 8.35
C VAL A 47 -3.96 -17.92 7.87
N THR A 48 -2.82 -18.62 7.82
CA THR A 48 -2.77 -20.02 7.42
C THR A 48 -2.18 -20.88 8.53
N ASP A 49 -2.58 -22.18 8.54
CA ASP A 49 -1.89 -23.22 9.28
C ASP A 49 -0.56 -23.60 8.59
N TYR A 50 0.18 -24.54 9.16
CA TYR A 50 1.45 -25.03 8.62
C TYR A 50 1.31 -25.77 7.28
N HIS A 51 0.09 -26.18 6.91
CA HIS A 51 -0.21 -26.78 5.61
C HIS A 51 -0.59 -25.72 4.54
N GLY A 52 -0.72 -24.46 4.93
CA GLY A 52 -1.15 -23.38 4.05
C GLY A 52 -2.67 -23.23 3.92
N ASN A 53 -3.46 -23.94 4.75
CA ASN A 53 -4.92 -23.79 4.77
C ASN A 53 -5.32 -22.56 5.57
N ALA A 54 -6.36 -21.88 5.11
CA ALA A 54 -6.89 -20.70 5.81
C ALA A 54 -7.42 -21.03 7.21
N VAL A 55 -7.07 -20.21 8.19
CA VAL A 55 -7.55 -20.30 9.57
C VAL A 55 -8.32 -19.03 9.92
N LYS A 56 -9.62 -19.18 10.20
CA LYS A 56 -10.44 -18.07 10.69
C LYS A 56 -9.99 -17.65 12.09
N GLN A 57 -9.96 -16.34 12.29
CA GLN A 57 -9.72 -15.70 13.57
C GLN A 57 -11.02 -15.05 14.08
N PRO A 58 -11.18 -14.74 15.38
CA PRO A 58 -12.41 -14.17 15.90
C PRO A 58 -12.86 -12.88 15.22
N LEU A 59 -11.93 -12.02 14.75
CA LEU A 59 -12.27 -10.81 14.03
C LEU A 59 -12.82 -11.08 12.63
N ASN A 60 -12.42 -12.18 11.97
CA ASN A 60 -13.00 -12.59 10.69
C ASN A 60 -14.49 -13.01 10.82
N GLU A 61 -14.94 -13.35 11.99
CA GLU A 61 -16.35 -13.67 12.25
C GLU A 61 -17.18 -12.43 12.59
N TRP A 62 -16.54 -11.35 13.05
CA TRP A 62 -17.20 -10.12 13.42
C TRP A 62 -17.36 -9.15 12.26
N TYR A 63 -16.33 -8.96 11.43
CA TYR A 63 -16.43 -8.10 10.27
C TYR A 63 -17.19 -8.75 9.12
N ARG A 64 -17.83 -7.91 8.31
CA ARG A 64 -18.62 -8.32 7.14
C ARG A 64 -18.05 -7.70 5.88
N THR A 65 -17.37 -8.52 5.07
CA THR A 65 -16.74 -8.08 3.82
C THR A 65 -17.03 -9.05 2.68
N PRO A 66 -18.33 -9.22 2.28
CA PRO A 66 -18.75 -10.20 1.27
C PRO A 66 -18.13 -9.95 -0.11
N ASN A 67 -17.80 -8.69 -0.46
CA ASN A 67 -17.20 -8.36 -1.75
C ASN A 67 -15.69 -8.65 -1.76
N MET A 68 -14.99 -8.48 -0.65
CA MET A 68 -13.62 -9.01 -0.50
C MET A 68 -13.61 -10.54 -0.58
N GLU A 69 -14.62 -11.23 -0.02
CA GLU A 69 -14.75 -12.69 -0.18
C GLU A 69 -14.99 -13.07 -1.64
N ARG A 70 -15.83 -12.30 -2.38
CA ARG A 70 -16.05 -12.46 -3.82
C ARG A 70 -14.74 -12.31 -4.58
N LEU A 71 -14.00 -11.22 -4.33
CA LEU A 71 -12.70 -10.97 -4.97
C LEU A 71 -11.69 -12.06 -4.65
N ALA A 72 -11.60 -12.52 -3.40
CA ALA A 72 -10.70 -13.59 -2.98
C ALA A 72 -11.01 -14.94 -3.63
N LYS A 73 -12.29 -15.24 -3.92
CA LYS A 73 -12.70 -16.43 -4.67
C LYS A 73 -12.33 -16.35 -6.14
N GLN A 74 -12.39 -15.15 -6.73
CA GLN A 74 -12.00 -14.92 -8.13
C GLN A 74 -10.49 -14.91 -8.34
N GLY A 75 -9.69 -14.71 -7.29
CA GLY A 75 -8.25 -14.56 -7.38
C GLY A 75 -7.46 -15.22 -6.29
N ILE A 76 -6.31 -14.66 -6.00
CA ILE A 76 -5.36 -15.14 -5.00
C ILE A 76 -5.15 -14.08 -3.91
N ARG A 77 -5.13 -14.53 -2.64
CA ARG A 77 -4.76 -13.69 -1.50
C ARG A 77 -3.43 -14.12 -0.92
N PHE A 78 -2.69 -13.18 -0.36
CA PHE A 78 -1.40 -13.45 0.26
C PHE A 78 -1.56 -13.54 1.78
N SER A 79 -1.11 -14.65 2.37
CA SER A 79 -1.11 -14.79 3.83
C SER A 79 -0.06 -13.88 4.50
N THR A 80 0.95 -13.47 3.75
CA THR A 80 2.03 -12.59 4.21
C THR A 80 2.30 -11.51 3.17
N PHE A 81 1.76 -10.31 3.41
CA PHE A 81 2.06 -9.13 2.59
C PHE A 81 2.36 -7.93 3.50
N TYR A 82 3.46 -7.26 3.22
CA TYR A 82 3.96 -6.19 4.08
C TYR A 82 3.80 -4.81 3.46
N ALA A 83 3.34 -3.89 4.29
CA ALA A 83 3.41 -2.45 4.07
C ALA A 83 4.37 -1.81 5.08
N GLN A 84 4.65 -0.50 4.94
CA GLN A 84 5.26 0.27 6.02
C GLN A 84 4.24 0.47 7.14
N SER A 85 4.66 0.88 8.33
CA SER A 85 3.76 0.94 9.48
C SER A 85 2.84 2.17 9.53
N VAL A 86 3.00 3.11 8.60
CA VAL A 86 2.15 4.31 8.45
C VAL A 86 1.96 4.68 6.98
N SER A 87 0.92 5.50 6.70
CA SER A 87 0.41 5.75 5.34
C SER A 87 1.41 6.34 4.35
N SER A 88 2.05 7.50 4.63
CA SER A 88 2.90 8.18 3.62
C SER A 88 4.09 7.33 3.15
N PRO A 89 4.85 6.64 4.02
CA PRO A 89 5.90 5.72 3.59
C PRO A 89 5.39 4.59 2.69
N SER A 90 4.25 3.98 3.05
CA SER A 90 3.64 2.92 2.24
C SER A 90 3.19 3.42 0.88
N ARG A 91 2.47 4.53 0.84
CA ARG A 91 1.95 5.13 -0.41
C ARG A 91 3.08 5.56 -1.33
N ALA A 92 4.15 6.15 -0.77
CA ALA A 92 5.37 6.45 -1.53
C ALA A 92 6.05 5.16 -2.05
N SER A 93 6.13 4.10 -1.23
CA SER A 93 6.70 2.80 -1.64
C SER A 93 5.86 2.14 -2.74
N ILE A 94 4.53 2.17 -2.66
CA ILE A 94 3.63 1.68 -3.72
C ILE A 94 3.92 2.41 -5.04
N MET A 95 3.95 3.74 -5.02
CA MET A 95 4.10 4.56 -6.21
C MET A 95 5.48 4.47 -6.86
N THR A 96 6.54 4.25 -6.06
CA THR A 96 7.93 4.26 -6.55
C THR A 96 8.55 2.88 -6.67
N GLY A 97 7.99 1.83 -6.07
CA GLY A 97 8.63 0.52 -5.95
C GLY A 97 9.89 0.53 -5.08
N GLN A 98 10.08 1.58 -4.28
CA GLN A 98 11.24 1.79 -3.43
C GLN A 98 10.89 1.63 -1.95
N ASN A 99 11.86 1.19 -1.16
CA ASN A 99 11.74 1.13 0.29
C ASN A 99 11.73 2.54 0.91
N ALA A 100 11.05 2.68 2.06
CA ALA A 100 11.00 3.95 2.79
C ALA A 100 12.40 4.50 3.15
N ALA A 101 13.35 3.63 3.46
CA ALA A 101 14.73 4.01 3.70
C ALA A 101 15.38 4.70 2.49
N ARG A 102 15.06 4.27 1.24
CA ARG A 102 15.59 4.85 0.00
C ARG A 102 14.91 6.17 -0.36
N HIS A 103 13.58 6.23 -0.42
CA HIS A 103 12.87 7.46 -0.76
C HIS A 103 12.79 8.46 0.40
N ARG A 104 13.23 8.06 1.61
CA ARG A 104 13.40 8.88 2.81
C ARG A 104 12.11 9.48 3.40
N THR A 105 10.95 9.15 2.87
CA THR A 105 9.67 9.44 3.52
C THR A 105 9.43 8.33 4.55
N THR A 106 10.03 8.48 5.72
CA THR A 106 10.09 7.42 6.76
C THR A 106 9.08 7.60 7.89
N ASN A 107 8.26 8.67 7.83
CA ASN A 107 7.15 8.91 8.74
C ASN A 107 5.91 9.37 7.95
N TRP A 108 4.73 9.40 8.59
CA TRP A 108 3.57 10.06 7.99
C TRP A 108 3.84 11.56 7.82
N ILE A 109 3.39 12.13 6.70
CA ILE A 109 3.59 13.54 6.38
C ILE A 109 2.46 14.36 7.02
N GLN A 110 2.80 15.28 7.91
CA GLN A 110 1.84 16.28 8.35
C GLN A 110 1.65 17.33 7.24
N PRO A 111 0.41 17.63 6.84
CA PRO A 111 0.18 18.52 5.71
C PRO A 111 0.79 19.90 5.85
N GLU A 112 0.76 20.47 7.04
CA GLU A 112 1.11 21.88 7.27
C GLU A 112 2.58 22.10 7.63
N ASN A 113 3.22 21.11 8.27
CA ASN A 113 4.51 21.31 8.92
C ASN A 113 5.41 20.07 8.85
N ASN A 114 6.71 20.28 9.00
CA ASN A 114 7.65 19.19 9.25
C ASN A 114 7.43 18.62 10.66
N ASN A 115 6.84 17.44 10.73
CA ASN A 115 6.59 16.71 11.98
C ASN A 115 7.75 15.80 12.40
N ARG A 116 8.99 16.25 12.15
CA ARG A 116 10.17 15.57 12.66
C ARG A 116 10.10 15.44 14.17
N THR A 117 10.30 14.25 14.67
CA THR A 117 10.35 13.98 16.10
C THR A 117 11.70 14.45 16.70
N PRO A 118 11.82 14.64 18.02
CA PRO A 118 13.01 15.25 18.64
C PRO A 118 14.33 14.66 18.15
N TYR A 119 14.41 13.33 18.08
CA TYR A 119 15.59 12.59 17.64
C TYR A 119 15.47 12.00 16.23
N GLY A 120 14.44 12.36 15.48
CA GLY A 120 14.28 11.94 14.08
C GLY A 120 15.37 12.50 13.18
N PRO A 121 15.62 11.90 12.01
CA PRO A 121 16.61 12.36 11.04
C PRO A 121 16.37 13.82 10.63
N LEU A 122 17.45 14.59 10.46
CA LEU A 122 17.34 16.01 10.10
C LEU A 122 16.80 16.18 8.69
N ASP A 123 17.22 15.34 7.74
CA ASP A 123 16.97 15.47 6.31
C ASP A 123 15.96 14.44 5.77
N TRP A 124 15.03 13.96 6.63
CA TRP A 124 13.98 13.09 6.13
C TRP A 124 13.05 13.80 5.13
N ASN A 125 12.52 13.06 4.17
CA ASN A 125 11.69 13.63 3.12
C ASN A 125 10.24 13.87 3.58
N TRP A 126 10.02 14.90 4.39
CA TRP A 126 8.69 15.31 4.84
C TRP A 126 7.88 16.05 3.76
N LYS A 127 8.53 16.50 2.69
CA LYS A 127 7.84 17.14 1.55
C LYS A 127 7.19 16.14 0.62
N GLY A 128 7.59 14.87 0.69
CA GLY A 128 7.00 13.77 -0.07
C GLY A 128 7.51 13.65 -1.50
N LEU A 129 6.66 13.08 -2.36
CA LEU A 129 7.00 12.77 -3.74
C LEU A 129 7.05 14.02 -4.62
N THR A 130 7.91 13.94 -5.63
CA THR A 130 8.03 14.92 -6.71
C THR A 130 7.94 14.20 -8.06
N ARG A 131 7.79 14.93 -9.14
CA ARG A 131 7.81 14.37 -10.50
C ARG A 131 9.07 13.56 -10.80
N ASN A 132 10.20 13.90 -10.16
CA ASN A 132 11.48 13.20 -10.35
C ASN A 132 11.49 11.78 -9.75
N ASN A 133 10.50 11.40 -8.95
CA ASN A 133 10.41 10.06 -8.37
C ASN A 133 9.96 8.99 -9.36
N LEU A 134 9.61 9.33 -10.61
CA LEU A 134 9.18 8.39 -11.65
C LEU A 134 8.16 7.36 -11.16
N ILE A 135 7.04 7.84 -10.63
CA ILE A 135 5.97 6.94 -10.15
C ILE A 135 5.37 6.16 -11.33
N TYR A 136 4.94 4.90 -11.10
CA TYR A 136 4.41 4.07 -12.19
C TYR A 136 3.17 4.65 -12.89
N PRO A 137 2.25 5.44 -12.25
CA PRO A 137 1.17 6.11 -12.97
C PRO A 137 1.67 7.02 -14.11
N TYR A 138 2.78 7.75 -13.88
CA TYR A 138 3.41 8.55 -14.95
C TYR A 138 3.91 7.65 -16.10
N VAL A 139 4.52 6.52 -15.77
CA VAL A 139 5.00 5.55 -16.79
C VAL A 139 3.83 4.96 -17.58
N LEU A 140 2.69 4.68 -16.92
CA LEU A 140 1.47 4.21 -17.57
C LEU A 140 0.83 5.29 -18.46
N GLU A 141 0.80 6.54 -17.99
CA GLU A 141 0.30 7.69 -18.77
C GLU A 141 1.08 7.82 -20.09
N GLN A 142 2.43 7.77 -20.03
CA GLN A 142 3.30 7.76 -21.21
C GLN A 142 3.07 6.54 -22.13
N ALA A 143 2.54 5.45 -21.60
CA ALA A 143 2.16 4.26 -22.35
C ALA A 143 0.73 4.29 -22.91
N GLY A 144 0.00 5.41 -22.73
CA GLY A 144 -1.33 5.64 -23.30
C GLY A 144 -2.51 5.31 -22.36
N TYR A 145 -2.25 4.92 -21.11
CA TYR A 145 -3.32 4.76 -20.12
C TYR A 145 -3.95 6.10 -19.75
N LYS A 146 -5.24 6.09 -19.45
CA LYS A 146 -5.88 7.15 -18.66
C LYS A 146 -5.61 6.88 -17.19
N THR A 147 -4.87 7.75 -16.54
CA THR A 147 -4.46 7.58 -15.15
C THR A 147 -5.35 8.39 -14.21
N ILE A 148 -6.07 7.69 -13.35
CA ILE A 148 -7.14 8.23 -12.50
C ILE A 148 -6.78 8.00 -11.05
N HIS A 149 -6.73 9.08 -10.26
CA HIS A 149 -6.65 9.04 -8.80
C HIS A 149 -7.95 9.47 -8.17
N VAL A 150 -8.49 8.65 -7.27
CA VAL A 150 -9.72 8.95 -6.51
C VAL A 150 -9.47 8.68 -5.02
N GLY A 151 -9.66 9.69 -4.18
CA GLY A 151 -9.55 9.58 -2.73
C GLY A 151 -8.23 10.04 -2.14
N LYS A 152 -7.78 9.42 -1.07
CA LYS A 152 -6.59 9.84 -0.29
C LYS A 152 -5.29 9.70 -1.10
N ALA A 153 -4.62 10.81 -1.34
CA ALA A 153 -3.28 10.83 -1.92
C ALA A 153 -2.19 10.75 -0.85
N HIS A 154 -2.04 11.76 -0.04
CA HIS A 154 -1.07 11.85 1.05
C HIS A 154 0.38 11.59 0.57
N PHE A 155 0.69 12.05 -0.66
CA PHE A 155 1.99 11.87 -1.29
C PHE A 155 2.98 12.99 -0.94
N GLY A 156 2.51 14.09 -0.37
CA GLY A 156 3.35 15.23 0.01
C GLY A 156 2.59 16.25 0.87
N CYS A 157 3.33 17.21 1.45
CA CYS A 157 2.76 18.28 2.27
C CYS A 157 2.14 19.38 1.41
N ILE A 158 1.35 20.27 2.02
CA ILE A 158 0.79 21.46 1.37
C ILE A 158 1.92 22.30 0.74
N GLY A 159 1.74 22.70 -0.51
CA GLY A 159 2.71 23.48 -1.27
C GLY A 159 3.85 22.66 -1.90
N SER A 160 3.89 21.33 -1.71
CA SER A 160 4.79 20.47 -2.46
C SER A 160 4.13 19.92 -3.74
N GLU A 161 4.92 19.37 -4.66
CA GLU A 161 4.38 18.71 -5.87
C GLU A 161 3.44 17.56 -5.51
N GLY A 162 3.78 16.77 -4.50
CA GLY A 162 3.00 15.63 -4.02
C GLY A 162 1.67 15.99 -3.37
N ALA A 163 1.38 17.28 -3.14
CA ALA A 163 0.08 17.72 -2.64
C ALA A 163 -1.06 17.49 -3.65
N ASP A 164 -0.74 17.45 -4.95
CA ASP A 164 -1.71 17.15 -6.02
C ASP A 164 -1.18 16.02 -6.91
N PRO A 165 -1.85 14.86 -6.97
CA PRO A 165 -1.50 13.74 -7.84
C PRO A 165 -1.27 14.10 -9.32
N LYS A 166 -1.93 15.13 -9.83
CA LYS A 166 -1.75 15.59 -11.22
C LYS A 166 -0.32 16.08 -11.49
N ASN A 167 0.36 16.65 -10.50
CA ASN A 167 1.76 17.03 -10.62
C ASN A 167 2.71 15.85 -10.77
N LEU A 168 2.26 14.66 -10.35
CA LEU A 168 3.05 13.44 -10.35
C LEU A 168 2.82 12.55 -11.59
N GLY A 169 1.83 12.87 -12.45
CA GLY A 169 1.53 12.12 -13.68
C GLY A 169 0.21 11.35 -13.65
N PHE A 170 -0.75 11.78 -12.83
CA PHE A 170 -2.15 11.40 -13.00
C PHE A 170 -2.88 12.39 -13.92
N ASP A 171 -3.65 11.88 -14.89
CA ASP A 171 -4.53 12.71 -15.74
C ASP A 171 -5.66 13.35 -14.92
N ILE A 172 -6.24 12.55 -14.02
CA ILE A 172 -7.39 12.90 -13.18
C ILE A 172 -7.04 12.78 -11.70
N ASN A 173 -7.45 13.77 -10.90
CA ASN A 173 -7.41 13.75 -9.45
C ASN A 173 -8.76 14.16 -8.88
N ILE A 174 -9.40 13.26 -8.14
CA ILE A 174 -10.65 13.50 -7.42
C ILE A 174 -10.41 13.23 -5.94
N ALA A 175 -10.70 14.21 -5.11
CA ALA A 175 -10.56 14.15 -3.64
C ALA A 175 -9.14 13.90 -3.11
N GLY A 176 -8.12 13.86 -3.98
CA GLY A 176 -6.71 13.67 -3.58
C GLY A 176 -6.05 14.98 -3.19
N SER A 177 -5.38 15.00 -2.04
CA SER A 177 -4.63 16.16 -1.55
C SER A 177 -3.56 15.76 -0.53
N ALA A 178 -2.95 16.75 0.13
CA ALA A 178 -1.97 16.53 1.20
C ALA A 178 -2.55 15.94 2.49
N ILE A 179 -3.89 15.93 2.67
CA ILE A 179 -4.51 15.47 3.92
C ILE A 179 -4.37 13.95 4.10
N GLY A 180 -4.06 13.55 5.34
CA GLY A 180 -3.87 12.14 5.69
C GLY A 180 -5.14 11.45 6.25
N SER A 181 -6.21 12.21 6.50
CA SER A 181 -7.49 11.73 7.04
C SER A 181 -8.61 12.65 6.57
N PRO A 182 -9.89 12.19 6.52
CA PRO A 182 -10.99 13.06 6.16
C PRO A 182 -11.43 13.90 7.37
N GLY A 183 -12.00 15.06 7.10
CA GLY A 183 -12.57 15.91 8.15
C GLY A 183 -13.92 15.40 8.67
N SER A 184 -14.64 14.63 7.87
CA SER A 184 -15.85 13.88 8.16
C SER A 184 -16.15 12.91 7.02
N TYR A 185 -16.91 11.84 7.28
CA TYR A 185 -17.40 10.92 6.25
C TYR A 185 -18.78 11.30 5.72
N TYR A 186 -19.46 12.29 6.32
CA TYR A 186 -20.84 12.66 5.97
C TYR A 186 -20.88 13.78 4.93
N GLY A 187 -21.65 13.59 3.86
CA GLY A 187 -21.99 14.64 2.88
C GLY A 187 -22.75 15.81 3.51
N GLU A 188 -23.61 15.55 4.52
CA GLU A 188 -24.26 16.57 5.36
C GLU A 188 -23.25 17.52 6.01
N ASN A 189 -22.05 17.04 6.32
CA ASN A 189 -20.94 17.80 6.89
C ASN A 189 -20.00 18.39 5.82
N GLY A 190 -20.30 18.20 4.52
CA GLY A 190 -19.40 18.58 3.42
C GLY A 190 -18.03 17.95 3.56
N TYR A 191 -17.96 16.72 4.07
CA TYR A 191 -16.71 15.98 4.31
C TYR A 191 -15.64 16.77 5.09
N GLY A 192 -16.08 17.64 5.99
CA GLY A 192 -15.23 18.49 6.83
C GLY A 192 -15.31 19.99 6.51
N VAL A 193 -15.85 20.40 5.36
CA VAL A 193 -15.98 21.83 4.98
C VAL A 193 -17.01 22.54 5.86
N ILE A 194 -18.20 21.94 6.02
CA ILE A 194 -19.33 22.52 6.76
C ILE A 194 -19.17 22.23 8.26
N LYS A 195 -18.93 20.97 8.60
CA LYS A 195 -18.74 20.51 9.98
C LYS A 195 -17.69 19.41 10.03
N GLY A 196 -16.94 19.32 11.14
CA GLY A 196 -15.84 18.39 11.33
C GLY A 196 -14.49 19.10 11.37
N ALA A 197 -13.42 18.38 11.05
CA ALA A 197 -12.05 18.93 11.03
C ALA A 197 -11.79 19.68 9.73
N LYS A 198 -11.97 21.02 9.71
CA LYS A 198 -11.81 21.85 8.51
C LYS A 198 -10.43 21.75 7.85
N SER A 199 -9.37 21.58 8.65
CA SER A 199 -8.00 21.37 8.13
C SER A 199 -7.82 20.02 7.45
N ARG A 200 -8.82 19.14 7.52
CA ARG A 200 -8.87 17.82 6.89
C ARG A 200 -10.07 17.68 5.95
N ALA A 201 -10.66 18.81 5.52
CA ALA A 201 -11.77 18.81 4.57
C ALA A 201 -11.34 18.15 3.25
N VAL A 202 -12.15 17.19 2.78
CA VAL A 202 -11.89 16.48 1.52
C VAL A 202 -12.33 17.38 0.35
N PRO A 203 -11.43 17.70 -0.60
CA PRO A 203 -11.74 18.59 -1.71
C PRO A 203 -12.47 17.90 -2.87
N GLY A 204 -13.13 18.68 -3.75
CA GLY A 204 -13.60 18.24 -5.06
C GLY A 204 -14.83 17.32 -5.02
N LEU A 205 -15.63 17.39 -3.96
CA LEU A 205 -16.87 16.62 -3.78
C LEU A 205 -18.07 17.52 -3.46
N GLU A 206 -18.04 18.78 -3.88
CA GLU A 206 -19.04 19.81 -3.56
C GLU A 206 -20.45 19.42 -3.98
N GLN A 207 -20.60 18.63 -5.06
CA GLN A 207 -21.90 18.13 -5.55
C GLN A 207 -22.62 17.19 -4.58
N TYR A 208 -21.92 16.66 -3.59
CA TYR A 208 -22.48 15.78 -2.57
C TYR A 208 -22.73 16.49 -1.22
N PHE A 209 -22.41 17.78 -1.12
CA PHE A 209 -22.65 18.54 0.11
C PHE A 209 -24.15 18.62 0.42
N HIS A 210 -24.50 18.66 1.68
CA HIS A 210 -25.88 18.66 2.19
C HIS A 210 -26.71 17.41 1.82
N THR A 211 -26.04 16.34 1.35
CA THR A 211 -26.69 15.06 1.06
C THR A 211 -26.34 14.03 2.12
N ASN A 212 -27.06 12.90 2.13
CA ASN A 212 -26.73 11.73 2.95
C ASN A 212 -25.70 10.79 2.30
N THR A 213 -25.02 11.23 1.22
CA THR A 213 -24.00 10.43 0.53
C THR A 213 -22.79 10.28 1.45
N PHE A 214 -22.43 9.05 1.77
CA PHE A 214 -21.26 8.76 2.57
C PHE A 214 -19.97 8.91 1.73
N LEU A 215 -18.84 9.23 2.34
CA LEU A 215 -17.60 9.53 1.60
C LEU A 215 -17.18 8.37 0.68
N SER A 216 -17.30 7.12 1.18
CA SER A 216 -16.97 5.94 0.35
C SER A 216 -17.83 5.85 -0.89
N ASP A 217 -19.14 6.16 -0.79
CA ASP A 217 -20.03 6.17 -1.96
C ASP A 217 -19.72 7.32 -2.91
N ALA A 218 -19.44 8.51 -2.39
CA ALA A 218 -19.08 9.66 -3.23
C ALA A 218 -17.84 9.37 -4.09
N LEU A 219 -16.80 8.76 -3.46
CA LEU A 219 -15.60 8.35 -4.19
C LEU A 219 -15.89 7.28 -5.25
N THR A 220 -16.75 6.31 -4.95
CA THR A 220 -17.13 5.26 -5.89
C THR A 220 -17.89 5.84 -7.09
N LEU A 221 -18.87 6.70 -6.83
CA LEU A 221 -19.65 7.37 -7.90
C LEU A 221 -18.77 8.22 -8.82
N GLU A 222 -17.76 8.88 -8.30
CA GLU A 222 -16.81 9.64 -9.12
C GLU A 222 -15.86 8.72 -9.89
N ALA A 223 -15.41 7.61 -9.30
CA ALA A 223 -14.60 6.61 -9.99
C ALA A 223 -15.37 6.00 -11.17
N ASP A 224 -16.64 5.63 -10.99
CA ASP A 224 -17.50 5.07 -12.02
C ASP A 224 -17.65 6.03 -13.22
N LYS A 225 -17.86 7.33 -12.97
CA LYS A 225 -17.93 8.35 -14.03
C LYS A 225 -16.64 8.42 -14.86
N GLU A 226 -15.48 8.32 -14.22
CA GLU A 226 -14.21 8.38 -14.96
C GLU A 226 -13.92 7.07 -15.71
N ILE A 227 -14.34 5.92 -15.17
CA ILE A 227 -14.30 4.63 -15.87
C ILE A 227 -15.18 4.69 -17.13
N GLU A 228 -16.44 5.16 -17.01
CA GLU A 228 -17.35 5.34 -18.14
C GLU A 228 -16.75 6.23 -19.23
N LYS A 229 -16.10 7.35 -18.85
CA LYS A 229 -15.39 8.22 -19.79
C LYS A 229 -14.23 7.49 -20.48
N ALA A 230 -13.43 6.71 -19.73
CA ALA A 230 -12.31 5.96 -20.30
C ALA A 230 -12.79 4.91 -21.31
N VAL A 231 -13.90 4.22 -21.02
CA VAL A 231 -14.55 3.26 -21.93
C VAL A 231 -15.05 3.97 -23.19
N ALA A 232 -15.74 5.11 -23.05
CA ALA A 232 -16.22 5.90 -24.19
C ALA A 232 -15.06 6.42 -25.08
N GLU A 233 -13.94 6.80 -24.46
CA GLU A 233 -12.71 7.21 -25.13
C GLU A 233 -11.93 6.03 -25.74
N LYS A 234 -12.33 4.78 -25.44
CA LYS A 234 -11.63 3.55 -25.82
C LYS A 234 -10.17 3.52 -25.36
N ARG A 235 -9.87 4.10 -24.21
CA ARG A 235 -8.56 4.10 -23.58
C ARG A 235 -8.49 3.07 -22.46
N PRO A 236 -7.41 2.29 -22.31
CA PRO A 236 -7.20 1.52 -21.12
C PRO A 236 -7.01 2.49 -19.96
N PHE A 237 -7.50 2.15 -18.77
CA PHE A 237 -7.32 2.99 -17.60
C PHE A 237 -6.53 2.28 -16.48
N TYR A 238 -5.85 3.10 -15.73
CA TYR A 238 -5.31 2.81 -14.41
C TYR A 238 -6.09 3.63 -13.39
N LEU A 239 -6.77 2.96 -12.48
CA LEU A 239 -7.50 3.59 -11.38
C LEU A 239 -6.77 3.31 -10.06
N ASN A 240 -6.30 4.38 -9.39
CA ASN A 240 -5.88 4.35 -8.01
C ASN A 240 -7.06 4.72 -7.12
N MET A 241 -7.86 3.72 -6.74
CA MET A 241 -9.00 3.89 -5.82
C MET A 241 -8.49 3.84 -4.39
N ALA A 242 -8.24 5.01 -3.80
CA ALA A 242 -7.59 5.13 -2.52
C ALA A 242 -8.56 5.68 -1.46
N HIS A 243 -9.26 4.79 -0.76
CA HIS A 243 -10.22 5.17 0.25
C HIS A 243 -9.59 5.91 1.43
N TYR A 244 -10.32 6.89 2.01
CA TYR A 244 -10.05 7.43 3.34
C TYR A 244 -10.51 6.46 4.44
N ALA A 245 -11.50 5.61 4.16
CA ALA A 245 -11.89 4.52 5.03
C ALA A 245 -10.71 3.53 5.15
N VAL A 246 -10.41 3.06 6.36
CA VAL A 246 -11.18 3.11 7.61
C VAL A 246 -10.53 4.04 8.66
N HIS A 247 -9.81 5.07 8.22
CA HIS A 247 -9.12 6.04 9.10
C HIS A 247 -10.13 6.83 9.96
N SER A 248 -9.72 7.24 11.14
CA SER A 248 -10.52 8.18 11.96
C SER A 248 -10.80 9.51 11.23
N PRO A 249 -11.94 10.20 11.52
CA PRO A 249 -12.86 9.97 12.62
C PRO A 249 -13.72 8.72 12.41
N PHE A 250 -13.96 7.93 13.48
CA PHE A 250 -14.79 6.74 13.38
C PHE A 250 -16.27 7.16 13.39
N GLU A 251 -16.76 7.62 12.25
CA GLU A 251 -18.14 8.00 12.04
C GLU A 251 -18.94 6.80 11.52
N THR A 252 -20.11 6.58 12.13
CA THR A 252 -20.96 5.43 11.82
C THR A 252 -21.62 5.56 10.47
N ASP A 253 -21.42 4.60 9.58
CA ASP A 253 -22.31 4.44 8.44
C ASP A 253 -23.63 3.82 8.93
N LYS A 254 -24.67 4.65 8.98
CA LYS A 254 -25.98 4.30 9.55
C LYS A 254 -26.65 3.12 8.84
N ARG A 255 -26.27 2.82 7.59
CA ARG A 255 -26.82 1.70 6.81
C ARG A 255 -26.44 0.35 7.40
N PHE A 256 -25.26 0.25 8.04
CA PHE A 256 -24.68 -1.02 8.48
C PHE A 256 -24.70 -1.22 9.99
N ILE A 257 -25.03 -0.20 10.79
CA ILE A 257 -24.92 -0.29 12.25
C ILE A 257 -25.75 -1.44 12.86
N GLY A 258 -26.84 -1.80 12.21
CA GLY A 258 -27.68 -2.94 12.64
C GLY A 258 -26.98 -4.29 12.61
N HIS A 259 -25.85 -4.43 11.91
CA HIS A 259 -25.03 -5.65 11.86
C HIS A 259 -24.06 -5.75 13.05
N TYR A 260 -23.78 -4.64 13.75
CA TYR A 260 -22.75 -4.53 14.78
C TYR A 260 -23.33 -4.18 16.14
N THR A 261 -24.11 -5.11 16.70
CA THR A 261 -24.88 -4.93 17.94
C THR A 261 -24.29 -5.68 19.15
N ASP A 262 -23.04 -6.22 19.04
CA ASP A 262 -22.40 -6.94 20.15
C ASP A 262 -22.17 -5.99 21.35
N PRO A 263 -22.83 -6.23 22.51
CA PRO A 263 -22.71 -5.36 23.68
C PRO A 263 -21.31 -5.37 24.33
N LYS A 264 -20.45 -6.32 23.94
CA LYS A 264 -19.04 -6.38 24.38
C LYS A 264 -18.13 -5.44 23.60
N LYS A 265 -18.59 -4.90 22.49
CA LYS A 265 -17.83 -3.96 21.65
C LYS A 265 -18.22 -2.52 22.01
N ASN A 266 -17.22 -1.64 22.09
CA ASN A 266 -17.47 -0.23 22.30
C ASN A 266 -18.05 0.44 21.04
N GLN A 267 -18.65 1.62 21.20
CA GLN A 267 -19.29 2.36 20.11
C GLN A 267 -18.34 2.69 18.96
N GLN A 268 -17.07 3.03 19.24
CA GLN A 268 -16.08 3.34 18.21
C GLN A 268 -15.71 2.10 17.40
N ALA A 269 -15.61 0.93 18.04
CA ALA A 269 -15.39 -0.34 17.37
C ALA A 269 -16.54 -0.68 16.41
N CYS A 270 -17.78 -0.47 16.84
CA CYS A 270 -18.96 -0.67 15.98
C CYS A 270 -18.96 0.33 14.80
N ALA A 271 -18.63 1.61 15.04
CA ALA A 271 -18.50 2.61 13.99
C ALA A 271 -17.40 2.23 12.99
N PHE A 272 -16.23 1.80 13.46
CA PHE A 272 -15.14 1.31 12.62
C PHE A 272 -15.58 0.13 11.75
N ALA A 273 -16.33 -0.81 12.30
CA ALA A 273 -16.85 -1.95 11.54
C ALA A 273 -17.81 -1.54 10.44
N THR A 274 -18.61 -0.47 10.65
CA THR A 274 -19.46 0.08 9.57
C THR A 274 -18.66 0.75 8.48
N LEU A 275 -17.48 1.36 8.77
CA LEU A 275 -16.57 1.90 7.77
C LEU A 275 -15.97 0.77 6.92
N ILE A 276 -15.63 -0.38 7.52
CA ILE A 276 -15.17 -1.58 6.82
C ILE A 276 -16.26 -2.07 5.85
N GLU A 277 -17.49 -2.22 6.30
CA GLU A 277 -18.58 -2.71 5.44
C GLU A 277 -18.96 -1.71 4.34
N GLY A 278 -18.90 -0.40 4.61
CA GLY A 278 -19.09 0.65 3.60
C GLY A 278 -18.00 0.67 2.52
N MET A 279 -16.75 0.42 2.91
CA MET A 279 -15.64 0.25 1.99
C MET A 279 -15.79 -1.04 1.15
N ASP A 280 -16.20 -2.14 1.77
CA ASP A 280 -16.45 -3.40 1.07
C ASP A 280 -17.60 -3.26 0.05
N LYS A 281 -18.67 -2.52 0.42
CA LYS A 281 -19.72 -2.15 -0.54
C LYS A 281 -19.14 -1.41 -1.74
N SER A 282 -18.27 -0.43 -1.53
CA SER A 282 -17.61 0.29 -2.62
C SER A 282 -16.83 -0.64 -3.57
N LEU A 283 -16.13 -1.64 -3.03
CA LEU A 283 -15.48 -2.66 -3.84
C LEU A 283 -16.49 -3.45 -4.68
N GLY A 284 -17.63 -3.82 -4.09
CA GLY A 284 -18.72 -4.51 -4.79
C GLY A 284 -19.32 -3.68 -5.90
N ASP A 285 -19.67 -2.42 -5.60
CA ASP A 285 -20.25 -1.48 -6.59
C ASP A 285 -19.30 -1.28 -7.79
N LEU A 286 -17.99 -1.14 -7.53
CA LEU A 286 -16.98 -1.03 -8.58
C LEU A 286 -16.89 -2.30 -9.44
N MET A 287 -16.88 -3.50 -8.82
CA MET A 287 -16.88 -4.76 -9.56
C MET A 287 -18.13 -4.91 -10.41
N ASP A 288 -19.30 -4.54 -9.89
CA ASP A 288 -20.57 -4.60 -10.60
C ASP A 288 -20.61 -3.59 -11.76
N LYS A 289 -20.04 -2.38 -11.60
CA LYS A 289 -19.88 -1.40 -12.67
C LYS A 289 -19.00 -1.92 -13.82
N LEU A 290 -17.91 -2.62 -13.49
CA LEU A 290 -17.05 -3.24 -14.52
C LEU A 290 -17.78 -4.33 -15.31
N GLU A 291 -18.65 -5.12 -14.65
CA GLU A 291 -19.54 -6.09 -15.31
C GLU A 291 -20.57 -5.39 -16.21
N GLU A 292 -21.25 -4.36 -15.70
CA GLU A 292 -22.24 -3.56 -16.43
C GLU A 292 -21.66 -2.98 -17.73
N LEU A 293 -20.42 -2.51 -17.69
CA LEU A 293 -19.71 -1.96 -18.83
C LEU A 293 -19.09 -3.02 -19.77
N GLY A 294 -19.19 -4.31 -19.44
CA GLY A 294 -18.62 -5.40 -20.23
C GLY A 294 -17.10 -5.39 -20.32
N ILE A 295 -16.42 -4.91 -19.27
CA ILE A 295 -14.96 -4.80 -19.22
C ILE A 295 -14.34 -5.57 -18.04
N ALA A 296 -15.13 -6.29 -17.25
CA ALA A 296 -14.66 -7.01 -16.07
C ALA A 296 -13.59 -8.06 -16.41
N GLU A 297 -13.74 -8.80 -17.51
CA GLU A 297 -12.75 -9.78 -17.99
C GLU A 297 -11.40 -9.15 -18.37
N ASN A 298 -11.40 -7.86 -18.71
CA ASN A 298 -10.22 -7.10 -19.12
C ASN A 298 -9.67 -6.21 -18.00
N THR A 299 -10.17 -6.33 -16.77
CA THR A 299 -9.79 -5.48 -15.65
C THR A 299 -9.19 -6.30 -14.51
N LEU A 300 -7.93 -6.04 -14.16
CA LEU A 300 -7.26 -6.60 -12.99
C LEU A 300 -7.48 -5.70 -11.79
N ILE A 301 -7.86 -6.29 -10.64
CA ILE A 301 -7.99 -5.59 -9.36
C ILE A 301 -6.88 -6.07 -8.41
N ILE A 302 -6.14 -5.12 -7.85
CA ILE A 302 -5.17 -5.30 -6.77
C ILE A 302 -5.75 -4.60 -5.54
N PHE A 303 -6.15 -5.35 -4.53
CA PHE A 303 -6.70 -4.84 -3.27
C PHE A 303 -5.67 -4.93 -2.16
N LEU A 304 -5.50 -3.86 -1.36
CA LEU A 304 -4.61 -3.87 -0.21
C LEU A 304 -4.94 -2.82 0.86
N GLY A 305 -4.49 -3.08 2.10
CA GLY A 305 -4.32 -2.06 3.13
C GLY A 305 -3.00 -1.29 2.98
N ASP A 306 -2.93 -0.03 3.39
CA ASP A 306 -1.70 0.77 3.29
C ASP A 306 -0.78 0.65 4.51
N ASN A 307 -1.29 0.25 5.66
CA ASN A 307 -0.54 -0.09 6.89
C ASN A 307 -1.38 -0.95 7.82
N GLY A 308 -0.78 -1.44 8.88
CA GLY A 308 -1.49 -2.23 9.88
C GLY A 308 -2.69 -1.52 10.49
N GLY A 309 -3.64 -2.28 11.03
CA GLY A 309 -4.91 -1.80 11.55
C GLY A 309 -4.77 -0.83 12.72
N ASP A 310 -5.72 0.10 12.81
CA ASP A 310 -5.89 1.03 13.94
C ASP A 310 -7.29 0.90 14.57
N ALA A 311 -7.89 -0.26 14.44
CA ALA A 311 -9.23 -0.57 14.96
C ALA A 311 -9.32 -0.26 16.46
N PRO A 312 -10.33 0.50 16.91
CA PRO A 312 -10.50 0.91 18.31
C PRO A 312 -11.18 -0.18 19.17
N LEU A 313 -10.62 -1.40 19.12
CA LEU A 313 -11.25 -2.58 19.75
C LEU A 313 -11.14 -2.59 21.29
N GLY A 314 -10.21 -1.83 21.85
CA GLY A 314 -9.86 -1.94 23.27
C GLY A 314 -9.09 -3.22 23.59
N GLY A 315 -8.79 -3.45 24.87
CA GLY A 315 -8.01 -4.62 25.31
C GLY A 315 -6.57 -4.27 25.67
N ALA A 316 -5.70 -5.29 25.79
CA ALA A 316 -4.29 -5.07 26.08
C ALA A 316 -3.64 -4.24 24.97
N ALA A 317 -2.85 -3.25 25.33
CA ALA A 317 -2.27 -2.26 24.42
C ALA A 317 -1.59 -2.88 23.18
N ASP A 318 -0.90 -4.02 23.39
CA ASP A 318 -0.17 -4.71 22.32
C ASP A 318 -1.05 -5.49 21.34
N TYR A 319 -2.32 -5.81 21.67
CA TYR A 319 -3.20 -6.68 20.88
C TYR A 319 -4.59 -6.07 20.61
N GLY A 320 -4.76 -4.79 20.89
CA GLY A 320 -6.07 -4.11 20.87
C GLY A 320 -6.64 -3.82 19.48
N SER A 321 -5.84 -3.93 18.40
CA SER A 321 -6.30 -3.59 17.05
C SER A 321 -6.19 -4.75 16.05
N SER A 322 -5.20 -5.62 16.20
CA SER A 322 -4.83 -6.63 15.17
C SER A 322 -4.74 -8.05 15.73
N ALA A 323 -5.35 -8.31 16.89
CA ALA A 323 -5.29 -9.65 17.52
C ALA A 323 -5.69 -10.76 16.53
N PRO A 324 -4.94 -11.87 16.48
CA PRO A 324 -3.91 -12.29 17.43
C PRO A 324 -2.50 -11.72 17.20
N PHE A 325 -2.29 -10.92 16.15
CA PHE A 325 -1.01 -10.28 15.91
C PHE A 325 -0.73 -9.18 16.92
N LYS A 326 0.53 -9.09 17.34
CA LYS A 326 1.03 -8.04 18.21
C LYS A 326 1.17 -6.73 17.43
N GLY A 327 0.91 -5.62 18.12
CA GLY A 327 1.06 -4.27 17.56
C GLY A 327 -0.14 -3.77 16.76
N LYS A 328 0.02 -2.60 16.21
CA LYS A 328 -0.96 -1.87 15.40
C LYS A 328 -0.23 -0.85 14.54
N LYS A 329 -0.95 -0.06 13.73
CA LYS A 329 -0.41 1.09 12.99
C LYS A 329 0.67 1.84 13.79
N GLY A 330 1.81 2.08 13.16
CA GLY A 330 2.95 2.79 13.75
C GLY A 330 3.87 1.93 14.60
N SER A 331 3.59 0.62 14.75
CA SER A 331 4.46 -0.29 15.51
C SER A 331 5.35 -1.15 14.62
N GLU A 332 6.37 -1.73 15.23
CA GLU A 332 7.37 -2.61 14.64
C GLU A 332 6.93 -4.07 14.45
N TYR A 333 5.81 -4.45 15.07
CA TYR A 333 5.30 -5.81 15.12
C TYR A 333 4.43 -6.16 13.90
N GLU A 334 4.11 -7.45 13.73
CA GLU A 334 3.32 -7.95 12.59
C GLU A 334 1.98 -7.23 12.41
N GLY A 335 1.28 -6.90 13.52
CA GLY A 335 0.02 -6.14 13.48
C GLY A 335 0.15 -4.71 12.94
N GLY A 336 1.38 -4.15 12.94
CA GLY A 336 1.65 -2.81 12.42
C GLY A 336 1.97 -2.76 10.93
N VAL A 337 2.43 -3.88 10.34
CA VAL A 337 3.00 -3.90 8.99
C VAL A 337 2.36 -4.91 8.06
N ARG A 338 1.60 -5.89 8.58
CA ARG A 338 0.99 -6.94 7.79
C ARG A 338 -0.42 -6.54 7.38
N VAL A 339 -0.70 -6.56 6.08
CA VAL A 339 -1.92 -6.02 5.49
C VAL A 339 -2.61 -7.06 4.59
N PRO A 340 -3.94 -6.96 4.38
CA PRO A 340 -4.62 -7.76 3.37
C PRO A 340 -4.10 -7.41 1.98
N PHE A 341 -3.93 -8.44 1.13
CA PHE A 341 -3.54 -8.28 -0.25
C PHE A 341 -4.22 -9.36 -1.09
N ILE A 342 -5.01 -8.93 -2.08
CA ILE A 342 -5.74 -9.81 -3.00
C ILE A 342 -5.50 -9.33 -4.42
N VAL A 343 -5.26 -10.25 -5.35
CA VAL A 343 -5.19 -9.96 -6.79
C VAL A 343 -6.18 -10.86 -7.51
N ALA A 344 -7.04 -10.27 -8.34
CA ALA A 344 -8.00 -11.00 -9.14
C ALA A 344 -8.29 -10.26 -10.45
N TRP A 345 -8.61 -11.00 -11.51
CA TRP A 345 -9.39 -10.45 -12.60
C TRP A 345 -10.82 -10.23 -12.12
N ALA A 346 -11.43 -9.09 -12.42
CA ALA A 346 -12.77 -8.75 -11.94
C ALA A 346 -13.82 -9.76 -12.42
N HIS A 347 -13.59 -10.39 -13.57
CA HIS A 347 -14.30 -11.58 -14.03
C HIS A 347 -13.30 -12.59 -14.60
N PRO A 348 -13.07 -13.74 -13.95
CA PRO A 348 -12.18 -14.77 -14.49
C PRO A 348 -12.70 -15.40 -15.77
N ASP A 349 -11.90 -15.35 -16.84
CA ASP A 349 -12.15 -15.98 -18.14
C ASP A 349 -10.87 -16.62 -18.69
N ALA A 350 -10.86 -17.94 -18.77
CA ALA A 350 -9.71 -18.71 -19.24
C ALA A 350 -9.38 -18.48 -20.74
N GLU A 351 -10.34 -17.99 -21.52
CA GLU A 351 -10.13 -17.71 -22.94
C GLU A 351 -9.66 -16.27 -23.21
N ASN A 352 -9.76 -15.37 -22.24
CA ASN A 352 -9.33 -13.99 -22.38
C ASN A 352 -7.81 -13.87 -22.60
N LYS A 353 -7.39 -13.10 -23.60
CA LYS A 353 -5.98 -12.94 -23.99
C LYS A 353 -5.09 -12.35 -22.91
N PHE A 354 -5.63 -11.40 -22.12
CA PHE A 354 -4.88 -10.75 -21.04
C PHE A 354 -4.68 -11.70 -19.85
N GLN A 355 -5.72 -12.49 -19.55
CA GLN A 355 -5.67 -13.48 -18.48
C GLN A 355 -4.74 -14.66 -18.81
N LYS A 356 -4.64 -15.03 -20.10
CA LYS A 356 -3.62 -15.97 -20.58
C LYS A 356 -2.20 -15.42 -20.46
N ALA A 357 -2.02 -14.13 -20.73
CA ALA A 357 -0.72 -13.46 -20.64
C ALA A 357 -0.30 -13.23 -19.18
N PHE A 358 -1.24 -12.90 -18.30
CA PHE A 358 -1.01 -12.68 -16.87
C PHE A 358 -1.99 -13.54 -16.04
N PRO A 359 -1.69 -14.84 -15.85
CA PRO A 359 -2.58 -15.75 -15.16
C PRO A 359 -2.65 -15.46 -13.66
N VAL A 360 -3.87 -15.49 -13.11
CA VAL A 360 -4.16 -15.36 -11.68
C VAL A 360 -4.77 -16.65 -11.19
N ALA A 361 -4.18 -17.24 -10.13
CA ALA A 361 -4.74 -18.44 -9.52
C ALA A 361 -6.03 -18.09 -8.77
N GLN A 362 -7.10 -18.86 -9.00
CA GLN A 362 -8.41 -18.60 -8.40
C GLN A 362 -8.56 -19.32 -7.06
N ASN A 363 -9.27 -18.69 -6.13
CA ASN A 363 -9.55 -19.19 -4.77
C ASN A 363 -8.31 -19.76 -4.08
N ALA A 364 -7.16 -19.11 -4.30
CA ALA A 364 -5.85 -19.58 -3.86
C ALA A 364 -5.27 -18.72 -2.73
N ILE A 365 -4.31 -19.31 -2.00
CA ILE A 365 -3.53 -18.60 -0.98
C ILE A 365 -2.05 -18.71 -1.33
N GLN A 366 -1.38 -17.58 -1.42
CA GLN A 366 0.06 -17.49 -1.53
C GLN A 366 0.67 -17.30 -0.14
N THR A 367 1.56 -18.20 0.25
CA THR A 367 2.24 -18.14 1.55
C THR A 367 3.63 -17.50 1.48
N GLN A 368 4.19 -17.34 0.29
CA GLN A 368 5.44 -16.61 0.09
C GLN A 368 5.19 -15.12 0.31
N MET A 369 6.12 -14.46 0.96
CA MET A 369 6.04 -13.04 1.33
C MET A 369 6.06 -12.13 0.09
N GLY A 370 5.14 -11.15 0.05
CA GLY A 370 5.17 -9.99 -0.83
C GLY A 370 5.21 -8.68 -0.05
N THR A 371 5.46 -7.59 -0.73
CA THR A 371 5.58 -6.25 -0.14
C THR A 371 4.95 -5.17 -1.02
N VAL A 372 4.63 -4.02 -0.45
CA VAL A 372 4.10 -2.87 -1.22
C VAL A 372 5.04 -2.36 -2.31
N MET A 373 6.35 -2.63 -2.22
CA MET A 373 7.32 -2.27 -3.25
C MET A 373 7.18 -3.11 -4.52
N ASP A 374 6.58 -4.29 -4.40
CA ASP A 374 6.38 -5.22 -5.51
C ASP A 374 5.23 -4.79 -6.45
N ILE A 375 4.40 -3.84 -6.01
CA ILE A 375 3.24 -3.36 -6.78
C ILE A 375 3.70 -2.64 -8.05
N TYR A 376 4.70 -1.77 -7.96
CA TYR A 376 5.24 -1.03 -9.11
C TYR A 376 5.62 -1.96 -10.29
N PRO A 377 6.56 -2.91 -10.12
CA PRO A 377 6.94 -3.79 -11.22
C PRO A 377 5.80 -4.74 -11.64
N THR A 378 4.91 -5.12 -10.73
CA THR A 378 3.76 -5.98 -11.03
C THR A 378 2.75 -5.26 -11.92
N VAL A 379 2.37 -4.02 -11.59
CA VAL A 379 1.46 -3.20 -12.40
C VAL A 379 2.02 -2.98 -13.80
N LEU A 380 3.30 -2.66 -13.92
CA LEU A 380 3.93 -2.49 -15.24
C LEU A 380 4.00 -3.80 -16.03
N SER A 381 4.22 -4.94 -15.36
CA SER A 381 4.17 -6.27 -16.00
C SER A 381 2.78 -6.56 -16.58
N VAL A 382 1.71 -6.34 -15.80
CA VAL A 382 0.31 -6.48 -16.28
C VAL A 382 0.05 -5.59 -17.48
N ALA A 383 0.52 -4.34 -17.46
CA ALA A 383 0.37 -3.39 -18.54
C ALA A 383 1.23 -3.71 -19.79
N GLY A 384 2.15 -4.66 -19.69
CA GLY A 384 3.14 -4.91 -20.76
C GLY A 384 4.08 -3.72 -20.98
N VAL A 385 4.40 -2.98 -19.91
CA VAL A 385 5.24 -1.77 -19.95
C VAL A 385 6.55 -2.05 -19.20
N LYS A 386 7.67 -1.66 -19.79
CA LYS A 386 8.98 -1.84 -19.18
C LYS A 386 9.21 -0.84 -18.05
N VAL A 387 9.88 -1.30 -16.99
CA VAL A 387 10.42 -0.40 -15.96
C VAL A 387 11.49 0.50 -16.62
N PRO A 388 11.49 1.83 -16.36
CA PRO A 388 12.53 2.72 -16.86
C PRO A 388 13.93 2.30 -16.39
N GLU A 389 14.90 2.27 -17.29
CA GLU A 389 16.26 1.72 -17.03
C GLU A 389 17.00 2.43 -15.88
N ASN A 390 16.75 3.72 -15.69
CA ASN A 390 17.37 4.54 -14.64
C ASN A 390 16.59 4.55 -13.32
N HIS A 391 15.48 3.77 -13.21
CA HIS A 391 14.70 3.68 -12.00
C HIS A 391 15.12 2.49 -11.13
N ILE A 392 15.52 2.77 -9.89
CA ILE A 392 15.93 1.72 -8.94
C ILE A 392 14.67 1.18 -8.25
N LEU A 393 14.46 -0.13 -8.37
CA LEU A 393 13.43 -0.86 -7.64
C LEU A 393 14.03 -1.59 -6.44
N ASP A 394 13.31 -1.59 -5.32
CA ASP A 394 13.56 -2.45 -4.16
C ASP A 394 12.60 -3.65 -4.12
N GLY A 395 11.53 -3.60 -4.91
CA GLY A 395 10.59 -4.70 -5.16
C GLY A 395 10.87 -5.47 -6.45
N SER A 396 10.13 -6.56 -6.65
CA SER A 396 10.14 -7.38 -7.86
C SER A 396 8.71 -7.79 -8.25
N THR A 397 8.51 -8.21 -9.50
CA THR A 397 7.16 -8.61 -9.93
C THR A 397 6.65 -9.81 -9.16
N LEU A 398 5.35 -9.79 -8.84
CA LEU A 398 4.63 -10.89 -8.18
C LEU A 398 4.01 -11.89 -9.18
N GLU A 399 4.23 -11.74 -10.47
CA GLU A 399 3.57 -12.50 -11.53
C GLU A 399 3.53 -14.00 -11.28
N ARG A 400 4.68 -14.64 -10.96
CA ARG A 400 4.73 -16.07 -10.67
C ARG A 400 3.93 -16.45 -9.41
N MET A 401 4.02 -15.59 -8.40
CA MET A 401 3.33 -15.81 -7.13
C MET A 401 1.82 -15.65 -7.28
N ILE A 402 1.38 -14.66 -8.07
CA ILE A 402 -0.02 -14.43 -8.43
C ILE A 402 -0.58 -15.59 -9.27
N ALA A 403 0.24 -16.21 -10.11
CA ALA A 403 -0.11 -17.45 -10.81
C ALA A 403 -0.14 -18.71 -9.91
N GLY A 404 -0.05 -18.56 -8.57
CA GLY A 404 -0.07 -19.66 -7.60
C GLY A 404 1.24 -20.45 -7.51
N LYS A 405 2.34 -19.95 -8.06
CA LYS A 405 3.64 -20.63 -8.10
C LYS A 405 4.61 -20.01 -7.09
N LYS A 406 5.53 -20.82 -6.57
CA LYS A 406 6.67 -20.27 -5.83
C LYS A 406 7.64 -19.58 -6.78
N ASP A 407 8.14 -18.41 -6.38
CA ASP A 407 9.20 -17.70 -7.08
C ASP A 407 10.49 -17.69 -6.24
N LYS A 408 11.47 -18.51 -6.66
CA LYS A 408 12.77 -18.60 -5.98
C LYS A 408 13.65 -17.38 -6.17
N ALA A 409 13.39 -16.56 -7.20
CA ALA A 409 14.12 -15.34 -7.48
C ALA A 409 13.56 -14.14 -6.70
N HIS A 410 12.31 -14.24 -6.24
CA HIS A 410 11.71 -13.20 -5.42
C HIS A 410 12.41 -13.08 -4.07
N ARG A 411 12.57 -11.87 -3.59
CA ARG A 411 13.23 -11.59 -2.31
C ARG A 411 12.41 -12.16 -1.16
N ASP A 412 13.11 -12.73 -0.19
CA ASP A 412 12.55 -13.29 1.04
C ASP A 412 12.92 -12.43 2.27
N ASP A 413 13.22 -11.13 2.04
CA ASP A 413 13.55 -10.17 3.10
C ASP A 413 12.69 -8.89 3.02
N PHE A 414 12.37 -8.35 4.19
CA PHE A 414 11.66 -7.08 4.33
C PHE A 414 12.35 -6.20 5.37
N LEU A 415 12.67 -4.96 4.97
CA LEU A 415 13.20 -3.91 5.84
C LEU A 415 12.10 -2.88 6.12
N MET A 416 11.78 -2.66 7.37
CA MET A 416 10.94 -1.56 7.83
C MET A 416 11.77 -0.65 8.71
N HIS A 417 12.13 0.50 8.19
CA HIS A 417 12.97 1.49 8.87
C HIS A 417 12.15 2.68 9.30
N PHE A 418 12.01 2.86 10.62
CA PHE A 418 11.21 3.92 11.22
C PHE A 418 12.04 4.70 12.24
N PRO A 419 12.90 5.63 11.78
CA PRO A 419 13.82 6.38 12.64
C PRO A 419 13.12 7.58 13.32
N HIS A 420 11.89 7.40 13.79
CA HIS A 420 11.03 8.41 14.40
C HIS A 420 10.34 7.85 15.64
N GLU A 421 9.67 8.71 16.38
CA GLU A 421 8.79 8.35 17.47
C GLU A 421 7.33 8.52 17.06
N HIS A 422 6.59 7.41 16.99
CA HIS A 422 5.15 7.41 16.78
C HIS A 422 4.59 6.06 17.23
N ARG A 423 3.98 5.99 18.42
CA ARG A 423 3.48 4.74 19.03
C ARG A 423 4.54 3.67 19.31
N GLY A 424 5.65 3.69 18.62
CA GLY A 424 6.90 2.98 18.83
C GLY A 424 8.05 3.98 18.75
N SER A 425 9.27 3.60 19.14
CA SER A 425 10.37 4.53 19.32
C SER A 425 11.60 4.14 18.52
N TYR A 426 11.91 4.90 17.48
CA TYR A 426 13.19 4.89 16.74
C TYR A 426 13.73 3.48 16.48
N PHE A 427 13.10 2.73 15.60
CA PHE A 427 13.44 1.33 15.37
C PHE A 427 13.69 1.01 13.89
N THR A 428 14.32 -0.14 13.68
CA THR A 428 14.35 -0.83 12.40
C THR A 428 13.96 -2.29 12.63
N SER A 429 12.95 -2.78 11.92
CA SER A 429 12.70 -4.22 11.86
C SER A 429 13.19 -4.80 10.55
N TYR A 430 13.79 -5.99 10.62
CA TYR A 430 14.29 -6.71 9.46
C TYR A 430 13.86 -8.17 9.54
N ARG A 431 13.09 -8.61 8.57
CA ARG A 431 12.70 -10.00 8.39
C ARG A 431 13.50 -10.64 7.28
N LYS A 432 13.96 -11.87 7.52
CA LYS A 432 14.57 -12.75 6.50
C LYS A 432 14.05 -14.18 6.70
N GLY A 433 13.30 -14.68 5.72
CA GLY A 433 12.59 -15.94 5.87
C GLY A 433 11.64 -15.92 7.07
N ASP A 434 11.82 -16.84 8.02
CA ASP A 434 10.99 -16.94 9.22
C ASP A 434 11.52 -16.12 10.40
N TRP A 435 12.68 -15.52 10.28
CA TRP A 435 13.28 -14.77 11.38
C TRP A 435 13.08 -13.28 11.24
N LYS A 436 12.73 -12.61 12.36
CA LYS A 436 12.55 -11.17 12.44
C LYS A 436 13.36 -10.59 13.59
N LEU A 437 14.24 -9.65 13.26
CA LEU A 437 14.99 -8.82 14.20
C LEU A 437 14.36 -7.45 14.28
N ILE A 438 14.17 -6.93 15.49
CA ILE A 438 13.78 -5.53 15.72
C ILE A 438 14.90 -4.87 16.50
N TYR A 439 15.48 -3.81 15.93
CA TYR A 439 16.55 -3.02 16.56
C TYR A 439 16.00 -1.67 17.00
N TYR A 440 16.27 -1.28 18.23
CA TYR A 440 15.86 -0.01 18.83
C TYR A 440 17.08 0.87 19.07
N TYR A 441 17.07 2.09 18.54
CA TYR A 441 18.22 3.01 18.58
C TYR A 441 18.45 3.65 19.94
N ASN A 442 17.37 3.80 20.76
CA ASN A 442 17.43 4.35 22.12
C ASN A 442 18.19 5.70 22.21
N PRO A 443 17.72 6.78 21.55
CA PRO A 443 18.47 8.03 21.39
C PRO A 443 18.78 8.77 22.71
N GLU A 444 18.04 8.50 23.78
CA GLU A 444 18.31 9.04 25.12
C GLU A 444 19.49 8.32 25.80
N HIS A 445 19.76 7.08 25.40
CA HIS A 445 20.85 6.25 25.89
C HIS A 445 21.59 5.58 24.72
N PRO A 446 22.33 6.36 23.91
CA PRO A 446 22.88 5.89 22.64
C PRO A 446 23.89 4.74 22.78
N ASP A 447 24.56 4.63 23.92
CA ASP A 447 25.51 3.55 24.23
C ASP A 447 24.82 2.23 24.64
N ALA A 448 23.49 2.23 24.77
CA ALA A 448 22.71 1.09 25.22
C ALA A 448 21.52 0.78 24.29
N PRO A 449 21.72 0.67 22.95
CA PRO A 449 20.66 0.20 22.08
C PRO A 449 20.30 -1.24 22.44
N TYR A 450 19.11 -1.68 22.02
CA TYR A 450 18.68 -3.05 22.28
C TYR A 450 17.95 -3.64 21.08
N TYR A 451 17.78 -4.95 21.06
CA TYR A 451 17.09 -5.63 19.99
C TYR A 451 16.27 -6.80 20.54
N LYS A 452 15.28 -7.22 19.76
CA LYS A 452 14.47 -8.42 19.95
C LYS A 452 14.58 -9.31 18.74
N LEU A 453 14.42 -10.61 18.93
CA LEU A 453 14.46 -11.62 17.87
C LEU A 453 13.27 -12.57 18.00
N PHE A 454 12.60 -12.82 16.89
CA PHE A 454 11.44 -13.73 16.82
C PHE A 454 11.62 -14.75 15.69
N ASN A 455 11.18 -15.99 15.95
CA ASN A 455 10.99 -17.00 14.91
C ASN A 455 9.50 -17.07 14.56
N LEU A 456 9.09 -16.45 13.45
CA LEU A 456 7.68 -16.31 13.08
C LEU A 456 7.03 -17.63 12.62
N SER A 457 7.81 -18.68 12.32
CA SER A 457 7.25 -20.00 12.03
C SER A 457 6.77 -20.71 13.30
N GLU A 458 7.39 -20.44 14.45
CA GLU A 458 7.05 -21.02 15.75
C GLU A 458 6.21 -20.06 16.60
N ASP A 459 6.48 -18.76 16.48
CA ASP A 459 5.82 -17.67 17.21
C ASP A 459 5.35 -16.56 16.26
N PRO A 460 4.32 -16.80 15.43
CA PRO A 460 3.82 -15.82 14.46
C PRO A 460 3.24 -14.55 15.11
N TYR A 461 3.03 -14.57 16.43
CA TYR A 461 2.44 -13.48 17.19
C TYR A 461 3.44 -12.72 18.07
N GLU A 462 4.75 -13.00 17.93
CA GLU A 462 5.85 -12.25 18.56
C GLU A 462 5.74 -12.17 20.09
N LYS A 463 5.36 -13.27 20.73
CA LYS A 463 5.19 -13.37 22.20
C LYS A 463 6.50 -13.56 22.93
N ASN A 464 7.48 -14.26 22.31
CA ASN A 464 8.70 -14.74 22.94
C ASN A 464 9.93 -14.16 22.25
N ASP A 465 10.60 -13.18 22.90
CA ASP A 465 11.91 -12.69 22.47
C ASP A 465 12.99 -13.75 22.74
N VAL A 466 13.54 -14.30 21.66
CA VAL A 466 14.59 -15.34 21.73
C VAL A 466 16.00 -14.78 21.49
N ALA A 467 16.17 -13.46 21.45
CA ALA A 467 17.44 -12.80 21.14
C ALA A 467 18.60 -13.26 22.05
N LYS A 468 18.33 -13.52 23.34
CA LYS A 468 19.34 -13.98 24.29
C LYS A 468 19.76 -15.43 24.03
N ALA A 469 18.82 -16.30 23.64
CA ALA A 469 19.08 -17.72 23.35
C ALA A 469 19.74 -17.90 21.98
N GLU A 470 19.35 -17.08 20.99
CA GLU A 470 19.71 -17.22 19.57
C GLU A 470 20.69 -16.12 19.11
N GLN A 471 21.76 -15.86 19.88
CA GLN A 471 22.75 -14.80 19.64
C GLN A 471 23.39 -14.88 18.23
N LYS A 472 23.69 -16.10 17.76
CA LYS A 472 24.27 -16.31 16.44
C LYS A 472 23.32 -15.82 15.34
N LYS A 473 22.03 -16.18 15.44
CA LYS A 473 21.00 -15.77 14.49
C LYS A 473 20.75 -14.25 14.58
N ALA A 474 20.69 -13.69 15.78
CA ALA A 474 20.56 -12.24 15.98
C ALA A 474 21.70 -11.47 15.29
N LYS A 475 22.96 -11.91 15.44
CA LYS A 475 24.14 -11.29 14.80
C LYS A 475 24.09 -11.41 13.28
N GLU A 476 23.65 -12.57 12.74
CA GLU A 476 23.47 -12.78 11.31
C GLU A 476 22.47 -11.78 10.72
N LEU A 477 21.24 -11.71 11.28
CA LEU A 477 20.21 -10.80 10.81
C LEU A 477 20.60 -9.34 10.97
N PHE A 478 21.26 -8.99 12.07
CA PHE A 478 21.79 -7.65 12.29
C PHE A 478 22.75 -7.23 11.17
N GLY A 479 23.69 -8.08 10.78
CA GLY A 479 24.61 -7.80 9.68
C GLY A 479 23.87 -7.61 8.34
N LEU A 480 22.85 -8.43 8.05
CA LEU A 480 22.02 -8.29 6.86
C LEU A 480 21.19 -7.00 6.89
N MET A 481 20.60 -6.64 8.04
CA MET A 481 19.87 -5.38 8.25
C MET A 481 20.75 -4.16 7.97
N VAL A 482 21.96 -4.11 8.55
CA VAL A 482 22.92 -3.01 8.33
C VAL A 482 23.27 -2.89 6.86
N LYS A 483 23.59 -3.99 6.20
CA LYS A 483 23.89 -4.00 4.75
C LYS A 483 22.73 -3.45 3.92
N ARG A 484 21.48 -3.77 4.29
CA ARG A 484 20.28 -3.22 3.61
C ARG A 484 20.14 -1.73 3.83
N LEU A 485 20.29 -1.24 5.07
CA LEU A 485 20.22 0.18 5.40
C LEU A 485 21.28 0.99 4.62
N GLU A 486 22.51 0.46 4.51
CA GLU A 486 23.59 1.09 3.75
C GLU A 486 23.29 1.14 2.25
N MET A 487 22.82 0.02 1.67
CA MET A 487 22.46 -0.07 0.25
C MET A 487 21.33 0.90 -0.13
N GLU A 488 20.39 1.11 0.78
CA GLU A 488 19.26 2.02 0.59
C GLU A 488 19.58 3.46 0.99
N LYS A 489 20.79 3.73 1.53
CA LYS A 489 21.27 5.04 2.00
C LYS A 489 20.30 5.62 3.05
N ALA A 490 19.92 4.79 4.01
CA ALA A 490 19.01 5.14 5.10
C ALA A 490 19.50 6.34 5.91
N LEU A 491 18.56 7.13 6.39
CA LEU A 491 18.82 8.20 7.37
C LEU A 491 18.56 7.67 8.76
N TYR A 492 19.44 7.97 9.71
CA TYR A 492 19.36 7.45 11.08
C TYR A 492 18.78 8.47 12.06
N PRO A 493 18.23 8.02 13.21
CA PRO A 493 17.94 8.91 14.32
C PRO A 493 19.22 9.62 14.78
N ILE A 494 19.07 10.68 15.52
CA ILE A 494 20.18 11.45 16.11
C ILE A 494 20.13 11.39 17.64
N ASP A 495 21.28 11.60 18.29
CA ASP A 495 21.35 11.82 19.72
C ASP A 495 21.08 13.31 20.11
N LYS A 496 21.19 13.64 21.40
CA LYS A 496 21.05 15.01 21.93
C LYS A 496 22.06 15.99 21.34
N ASP A 497 23.22 15.51 20.89
CA ASP A 497 24.31 16.30 20.30
C ASP A 497 24.22 16.36 18.77
N LYS A 498 23.13 15.80 18.18
CA LYS A 498 22.83 15.69 16.74
C LYS A 498 23.77 14.75 15.97
N ASN A 499 24.43 13.81 16.62
CA ASN A 499 25.19 12.77 15.95
C ASN A 499 24.25 11.66 15.48
N GLU A 500 24.48 11.13 14.27
CA GLU A 500 23.73 9.99 13.75
C GLU A 500 23.94 8.73 14.59
N LEU A 501 22.86 8.08 14.96
CA LEU A 501 22.85 6.82 15.71
C LEU A 501 22.87 5.64 14.73
N ARG A 502 24.05 5.28 14.23
CA ARG A 502 24.21 4.09 13.40
C ARG A 502 24.08 2.82 14.24
N PRO A 503 23.42 1.77 13.72
CA PRO A 503 23.24 0.55 14.48
C PRO A 503 24.58 -0.16 14.75
N PHE A 504 24.75 -0.68 15.97
CA PHE A 504 25.87 -1.52 16.36
C PHE A 504 25.38 -2.71 17.21
N PHE A 505 26.10 -3.83 17.11
CA PHE A 505 25.69 -5.06 17.76
C PHE A 505 26.27 -5.17 19.16
N ILE A 506 25.40 -5.43 20.13
CA ILE A 506 25.77 -5.73 21.51
C ILE A 506 25.35 -7.17 21.77
N ALA A 507 26.30 -8.03 22.19
CA ALA A 507 25.97 -9.38 22.65
C ALA A 507 25.18 -9.29 23.97
N LYS A 508 24.08 -10.02 24.06
CA LYS A 508 23.22 -10.07 25.25
C LYS A 508 23.66 -11.16 26.25
#